data_386004b118044c55e180eda28ad83695
#
_entry.id   386004b118044c55e180eda28ad83695
#
_cell.length_a   1.000
_cell.length_b   1.000
_cell.length_c   1.000
_cell.angle_alpha   90.00
_cell.angle_beta   90.00
_cell.angle_gamma   90.00
#
_symmetry.space_group_name_H-M   'P 1'
#
loop_
_entity.id
_entity.type
_entity.pdbx_description
1 polymer ?
#
loop_
_entity_poly.entity_id
_entity_poly.type
_entity_poly.pdbx_seq_one_letter_code
_entity_poly.pdbx_strand_id
1 'polypeptide(L)'
;MFTDPKHLRASDPGKVEGNVVFTYLDAFDEDRAAVRELKERYRRGGLGDVAVKRRLNDILQEILAPIRARRIAIADDPEHVLKVLRDGTAQSRALTQETLGNVRDALGLFKLDPSG
;
A
#
# COMPACT_ATOMS: atom_id res chain seq x y z
N MET A 1 -15.89 4.49 -4.23
CA MET A 1 -15.77 3.23 -3.49
C MET A 1 -17.14 2.57 -3.52
N PHE A 2 -17.21 1.31 -3.95
CA PHE A 2 -18.46 0.57 -4.10
C PHE A 2 -19.06 0.26 -2.72
N THR A 3 -20.34 0.54 -2.54
CA THR A 3 -21.15 0.22 -1.36
C THR A 3 -22.41 -0.52 -1.80
N ASP A 4 -23.22 -0.99 -0.87
CA ASP A 4 -24.43 -1.74 -1.18
C ASP A 4 -25.44 -0.87 -1.98
N PRO A 5 -25.76 -1.23 -3.23
CA PRO A 5 -26.68 -0.44 -4.07
C PRO A 5 -28.15 -0.48 -3.56
N LYS A 6 -28.47 -1.37 -2.64
CA LYS A 6 -29.79 -1.47 -2.02
C LYS A 6 -29.92 -0.65 -0.74
N HIS A 7 -28.81 -0.14 -0.19
CA HIS A 7 -28.77 0.72 1.00
C HIS A 7 -28.98 2.19 0.60
N LEU A 8 -30.23 2.55 0.30
CA LEU A 8 -30.58 3.88 -0.20
C LEU A 8 -30.74 4.92 0.90
N ARG A 9 -31.20 4.51 2.08
CA ARG A 9 -31.39 5.38 3.25
C ARG A 9 -30.59 4.84 4.43
N ALA A 10 -30.14 5.73 5.31
CA ALA A 10 -29.41 5.36 6.50
C ALA A 10 -30.22 4.42 7.44
N SER A 11 -31.55 4.46 7.36
CA SER A 11 -32.45 3.57 8.09
C SER A 11 -32.54 2.16 7.55
N ASP A 12 -32.13 1.96 6.28
CA ASP A 12 -32.26 0.66 5.61
C ASP A 12 -31.20 -0.31 6.13
N PRO A 13 -31.50 -1.59 6.30
CA PRO A 13 -30.50 -2.61 6.54
C PRO A 13 -29.51 -2.71 5.38
N GLY A 14 -28.21 -2.71 5.68
CA GLY A 14 -27.15 -2.81 4.69
C GLY A 14 -26.43 -4.13 4.74
N LYS A 15 -25.83 -4.53 3.62
CA LYS A 15 -25.01 -5.74 3.51
C LYS A 15 -23.54 -5.41 3.74
N VAL A 16 -22.92 -6.05 4.71
CA VAL A 16 -21.50 -5.88 5.05
C VAL A 16 -20.61 -6.72 4.12
N GLU A 17 -21.08 -7.90 3.75
CA GLU A 17 -20.34 -8.84 2.90
C GLU A 17 -20.17 -8.29 1.48
N GLY A 18 -18.91 -8.18 1.04
CA GLY A 18 -18.56 -7.57 -0.25
C GLY A 18 -18.55 -6.04 -0.25
N ASN A 19 -18.83 -5.41 0.88
CA ASN A 19 -18.69 -3.95 1.02
C ASN A 19 -17.23 -3.58 1.25
N VAL A 20 -16.63 -2.95 0.24
CA VAL A 20 -15.21 -2.58 0.21
C VAL A 20 -14.81 -1.70 1.40
N VAL A 21 -15.70 -0.82 1.88
CA VAL A 21 -15.41 0.06 3.02
C VAL A 21 -15.11 -0.75 4.28
N PHE A 22 -15.90 -1.78 4.57
CA PHE A 22 -15.68 -2.64 5.73
C PHE A 22 -14.44 -3.53 5.57
N THR A 23 -14.13 -3.96 4.33
CA THR A 23 -12.87 -4.68 4.06
C THR A 23 -11.65 -3.84 4.43
N TYR A 24 -11.67 -2.56 4.08
CA TYR A 24 -10.59 -1.63 4.43
C TYR A 24 -10.56 -1.30 5.94
N LEU A 25 -11.72 -1.14 6.59
CA LEU A 25 -11.77 -0.97 8.05
C LEU A 25 -11.23 -2.19 8.77
N ASP A 26 -11.53 -3.40 8.30
CA ASP A 26 -10.94 -4.63 8.85
C ASP A 26 -9.41 -4.68 8.74
N ALA A 27 -8.86 -4.08 7.69
CA ALA A 27 -7.43 -4.07 7.44
C ALA A 27 -6.68 -2.98 8.22
N PHE A 28 -7.25 -1.78 8.33
CA PHE A 28 -6.54 -0.59 8.77
C PHE A 28 -7.01 -0.01 10.11
N ASP A 29 -8.24 -0.33 10.57
CA ASP A 29 -8.74 0.15 11.85
C ASP A 29 -8.29 -0.79 12.98
N GLU A 30 -7.50 -0.27 13.90
CA GLU A 30 -7.00 -1.03 15.05
C GLU A 30 -8.10 -1.33 16.08
N ASP A 31 -9.15 -0.48 16.15
CA ASP A 31 -10.28 -0.68 17.05
C ASP A 31 -11.27 -1.70 16.49
N ARG A 32 -10.92 -2.97 16.66
CA ARG A 32 -11.74 -4.10 16.23
C ARG A 32 -13.12 -4.15 16.87
N ALA A 33 -13.27 -3.58 18.07
CA ALA A 33 -14.55 -3.55 18.77
C ALA A 33 -15.50 -2.55 18.10
N ALA A 34 -15.00 -1.35 17.81
CA ALA A 34 -15.77 -0.33 17.09
C ALA A 34 -16.14 -0.79 15.68
N VAL A 35 -15.23 -1.46 14.94
CA VAL A 35 -15.56 -2.00 13.62
C VAL A 35 -16.67 -3.04 13.69
N ARG A 36 -16.67 -3.92 14.69
CA ARG A 36 -17.76 -4.89 14.90
C ARG A 36 -19.11 -4.19 15.17
N GLU A 37 -19.11 -3.20 16.05
CA GLU A 37 -20.32 -2.43 16.35
C GLU A 37 -20.86 -1.72 15.10
N LEU A 38 -19.98 -1.10 14.30
CA LEU A 38 -20.37 -0.47 13.04
C LEU A 38 -21.01 -1.46 12.07
N LYS A 39 -20.46 -2.67 11.93
CA LYS A 39 -21.04 -3.74 11.09
C LYS A 39 -22.41 -4.17 11.56
N GLU A 40 -22.59 -4.33 12.87
CA GLU A 40 -23.90 -4.68 13.44
C GLU A 40 -24.94 -3.59 13.23
N ARG A 41 -24.55 -2.33 13.46
CA ARG A 41 -25.44 -1.17 13.20
C ARG A 41 -25.79 -1.05 11.73
N TYR A 42 -24.84 -1.28 10.83
CA TYR A 42 -25.05 -1.26 9.40
C TYR A 42 -26.04 -2.35 8.94
N ARG A 43 -25.90 -3.56 9.48
CA ARG A 43 -26.82 -4.67 9.19
C ARG A 43 -28.24 -4.44 9.73
N ARG A 44 -28.37 -3.79 10.88
CA ARG A 44 -29.69 -3.48 11.48
C ARG A 44 -30.37 -2.27 10.86
N GLY A 45 -29.65 -1.45 10.13
CA GLY A 45 -30.08 -0.12 9.73
C GLY A 45 -29.78 0.94 10.81
N GLY A 46 -29.84 2.21 10.42
CA GLY A 46 -29.51 3.34 11.28
C GLY A 46 -28.06 3.84 11.17
N LEU A 47 -27.29 3.33 10.21
CA LEU A 47 -25.93 3.79 9.90
C LEU A 47 -25.77 3.99 8.39
N GLY A 48 -25.66 5.25 7.96
CA GLY A 48 -25.45 5.58 6.55
C GLY A 48 -24.02 5.37 6.08
N ASP A 49 -23.84 5.06 4.79
CA ASP A 49 -22.55 4.88 4.11
C ASP A 49 -21.57 6.02 4.35
N VAL A 50 -22.06 7.26 4.44
CA VAL A 50 -21.21 8.44 4.65
C VAL A 50 -20.47 8.37 5.98
N ALA A 51 -21.13 7.90 7.05
CA ALA A 51 -20.50 7.78 8.37
C ALA A 51 -19.37 6.75 8.36
N VAL A 52 -19.60 5.59 7.73
CA VAL A 52 -18.60 4.53 7.60
C VAL A 52 -17.42 4.97 6.75
N LYS A 53 -17.70 5.64 5.63
CA LYS A 53 -16.66 6.20 4.74
C LYS A 53 -15.84 7.29 5.43
N ARG A 54 -16.46 8.13 6.26
CA ARG A 54 -15.75 9.17 7.02
C ARG A 54 -14.75 8.54 7.98
N ARG A 55 -15.16 7.56 8.78
CA ARG A 55 -14.25 6.86 9.69
C ARG A 55 -13.06 6.25 8.93
N LEU A 56 -13.31 5.56 7.83
CA LEU A 56 -12.23 5.02 7.00
C LEU A 56 -11.31 6.12 6.46
N ASN A 57 -11.88 7.24 5.99
CA ASN A 57 -11.08 8.37 5.52
C ASN A 57 -10.16 8.91 6.61
N ASP A 58 -10.66 9.08 7.83
CA ASP A 58 -9.90 9.64 8.93
C ASP A 58 -8.70 8.74 9.28
N ILE A 59 -8.92 7.43 9.38
CA ILE A 59 -7.85 6.44 9.60
C ILE A 59 -6.82 6.46 8.46
N LEU A 60 -7.26 6.48 7.21
CA LEU A 60 -6.35 6.53 6.07
C LEU A 60 -5.57 7.85 6.01
N GLN A 61 -6.17 8.98 6.40
CA GLN A 61 -5.44 10.24 6.49
C GLN A 61 -4.34 10.21 7.56
N GLU A 62 -4.60 9.62 8.73
CA GLU A 62 -3.58 9.43 9.76
C GLU A 62 -2.39 8.60 9.26
N ILE A 63 -2.65 7.49 8.58
CA ILE A 63 -1.61 6.61 8.02
C ILE A 63 -0.83 7.33 6.91
N LEU A 64 -1.52 8.06 6.03
CA LEU A 64 -0.92 8.66 4.84
C LEU A 64 -0.24 10.00 5.10
N ALA A 65 -0.62 10.74 6.16
CA ALA A 65 -0.04 12.05 6.44
C ALA A 65 1.48 12.04 6.57
N PRO A 66 2.10 11.16 7.39
CA PRO A 66 3.55 11.09 7.50
C PRO A 66 4.25 10.63 6.22
N ILE A 67 3.59 9.78 5.42
CA ILE A 67 4.12 9.33 4.13
C ILE A 67 4.15 10.49 3.14
N ARG A 68 3.07 11.27 3.07
CA ARG A 68 2.98 12.46 2.21
C ARG A 68 4.00 13.52 2.59
N ALA A 69 4.17 13.77 3.90
CA ALA A 69 5.16 14.72 4.39
C ALA A 69 6.58 14.32 3.95
N ARG A 70 6.97 13.06 4.13
CA ARG A 70 8.26 12.53 3.66
C ARG A 70 8.40 12.62 2.15
N ARG A 71 7.34 12.31 1.40
CA ARG A 71 7.36 12.39 -0.06
C ARG A 71 7.60 13.81 -0.54
N ILE A 72 6.95 14.81 0.08
CA ILE A 72 7.15 16.22 -0.27
C ILE A 72 8.61 16.61 -0.05
N ALA A 73 9.18 16.32 1.14
CA ALA A 73 10.55 16.63 1.46
C ALA A 73 11.57 16.01 0.49
N ILE A 74 11.30 14.78 0.00
CA ILE A 74 12.16 14.11 -0.98
C ILE A 74 11.95 14.70 -2.40
N ALA A 75 10.71 15.06 -2.74
CA ALA A 75 10.38 15.60 -4.06
C ALA A 75 10.98 16.99 -4.32
N ASP A 76 11.28 17.74 -3.26
CA ASP A 76 11.92 19.05 -3.36
C ASP A 76 13.41 18.96 -3.76
N ASP A 77 14.04 17.77 -3.64
CA ASP A 77 15.43 17.54 -4.04
C ASP A 77 15.54 16.33 -5.01
N PRO A 78 15.17 16.50 -6.28
CA PRO A 78 15.26 15.44 -7.28
C PRO A 78 16.70 15.02 -7.58
N GLU A 79 17.69 15.90 -7.39
CA GLU A 79 19.11 15.55 -7.59
C GLU A 79 19.59 14.54 -6.55
N HIS A 80 19.16 14.69 -5.30
CA HIS A 80 19.42 13.72 -4.25
C HIS A 80 18.84 12.34 -4.63
N VAL A 81 17.60 12.28 -5.11
CA VAL A 81 16.97 11.02 -5.55
C VAL A 81 17.77 10.37 -6.68
N LEU A 82 18.17 11.15 -7.69
CA LEU A 82 19.00 10.65 -8.79
C LEU A 82 20.37 10.16 -8.32
N LYS A 83 20.98 10.84 -7.35
CA LYS A 83 22.25 10.41 -6.75
C LYS A 83 22.10 9.06 -6.06
N VAL A 84 21.08 8.90 -5.22
CA VAL A 84 20.79 7.62 -4.53
C VAL A 84 20.58 6.48 -5.53
N LEU A 85 19.86 6.73 -6.62
CA LEU A 85 19.64 5.74 -7.66
C LEU A 85 20.94 5.36 -8.39
N ARG A 86 21.79 6.32 -8.72
CA ARG A 86 23.08 6.07 -9.39
C ARG A 86 24.02 5.27 -8.50
N ASP A 87 24.18 5.71 -7.25
CA ASP A 87 25.07 5.06 -6.28
C ASP A 87 24.59 3.62 -5.97
N GLY A 88 23.29 3.45 -5.72
CA GLY A 88 22.70 2.11 -5.49
C GLY A 88 22.81 1.20 -6.71
N THR A 89 22.62 1.74 -7.92
CA THR A 89 22.79 0.98 -9.17
C THR A 89 24.24 0.53 -9.35
N ALA A 90 25.21 1.40 -9.06
CA ALA A 90 26.63 1.06 -9.15
C ALA A 90 27.01 -0.07 -8.17
N GLN A 91 26.55 0.04 -6.92
CA GLN A 91 26.78 -1.01 -5.91
C GLN A 91 26.13 -2.34 -6.28
N SER A 92 24.86 -2.31 -6.68
CA SER A 92 24.13 -3.52 -7.10
C SER A 92 24.78 -4.18 -8.33
N ARG A 93 25.23 -3.37 -9.30
CA ARG A 93 25.93 -3.87 -10.48
C ARG A 93 27.23 -4.58 -10.11
N ALA A 94 28.04 -4.01 -9.23
CA ALA A 94 29.27 -4.61 -8.78
C ALA A 94 29.04 -5.99 -8.12
N LEU A 95 28.08 -6.06 -7.18
CA LEU A 95 27.70 -7.30 -6.52
C LEU A 95 27.15 -8.36 -7.51
N THR A 96 26.31 -7.93 -8.44
CA THR A 96 25.74 -8.84 -9.45
C THR A 96 26.81 -9.37 -10.41
N GLN A 97 27.77 -8.52 -10.82
CA GLN A 97 28.88 -8.95 -11.67
C GLN A 97 29.78 -9.96 -10.97
N GLU A 98 30.11 -9.73 -9.70
CA GLU A 98 30.87 -10.69 -8.89
C GLU A 98 30.13 -12.03 -8.78
N THR A 99 28.84 -12.01 -8.39
CA THR A 99 28.02 -13.22 -8.30
C THR A 99 27.94 -13.96 -9.64
N LEU A 100 27.74 -13.23 -10.74
CA LEU A 100 27.67 -13.81 -12.08
C LEU A 100 29.03 -14.42 -12.48
N GLY A 101 30.14 -13.78 -12.11
CA GLY A 101 31.49 -14.32 -12.29
C GLY A 101 31.64 -15.68 -11.61
N ASN A 102 31.31 -15.75 -10.33
CA ASN A 102 31.38 -16.97 -9.53
C ASN A 102 30.52 -18.10 -10.10
N VAL A 103 29.30 -17.78 -10.54
CA VAL A 103 28.40 -18.76 -11.18
C VAL A 103 28.98 -19.27 -12.50
N ARG A 104 29.52 -18.41 -13.35
CA ARG A 104 30.14 -18.78 -14.61
C ARG A 104 31.37 -19.68 -14.40
N ASP A 105 32.21 -19.36 -13.41
CA ASP A 105 33.36 -20.16 -13.06
C ASP A 105 32.96 -21.54 -12.54
N ALA A 106 31.94 -21.60 -11.67
CA ALA A 106 31.43 -22.87 -11.14
C ALA A 106 30.81 -23.78 -12.23
N LEU A 107 30.22 -23.17 -13.26
CA LEU A 107 29.64 -23.89 -14.40
C LEU A 107 30.64 -24.20 -15.50
N GLY A 108 31.91 -23.76 -15.40
CA GLY A 108 32.93 -23.91 -16.43
C GLY A 108 32.59 -23.21 -17.77
N LEU A 109 31.83 -22.11 -17.71
CA LEU A 109 31.43 -21.39 -18.92
C LEU A 109 32.60 -20.60 -19.50
N PHE A 110 32.77 -20.68 -20.82
CA PHE A 110 33.78 -19.93 -21.55
C PHE A 110 33.58 -18.43 -21.39
N LYS A 111 34.67 -17.73 -21.01
CA LYS A 111 34.67 -16.25 -20.95
C LYS A 111 35.21 -15.73 -22.28
N LEU A 112 34.35 -15.01 -23.04
CA LEU A 112 34.82 -14.16 -24.12
C LEU A 112 35.48 -12.93 -23.48
N ASP A 113 36.77 -12.80 -23.69
CA ASP A 113 37.49 -11.59 -23.26
C ASP A 113 37.01 -10.42 -24.11
N PRO A 114 36.45 -9.32 -23.49
CA PRO A 114 35.96 -8.18 -24.29
C PRO A 114 37.08 -7.35 -24.93
N SER A 115 38.33 -7.78 -24.81
CA SER A 115 39.54 -7.09 -25.28
C SER A 115 40.11 -7.71 -26.58
N GLY A 116 39.30 -8.42 -27.38
CA GLY A 116 39.69 -8.94 -28.68
C GLY A 116 39.08 -8.11 -29.81
#